data_75d736736f363a6a1cfb5249fd22a676
#
_entry.id   75d736736f363a6a1cfb5249fd22a676
#
_cell.length_a   1.000
_cell.length_b   1.000
_cell.length_c   1.000
_cell.angle_alpha   90.00
_cell.angle_beta   90.00
_cell.angle_gamma   90.00
#
_symmetry.space_group_name_H-M   'P 1'
#
loop_
_entity.id
_entity.type
_entity.pdbx_description
1 polymer ?
#
loop_
_entity_poly.entity_id
_entity_poly.type
_entity_poly.pdbx_seq_one_letter_code
_entity_poly.pdbx_strand_id
1 'polypeptide(L)'
;LESYGCQMNYSDSEIVASILDEAGFATTRNSDEADLILLNTCAIRENAEQRVRSRLRQFKSAKAERPHLVVGVLGCMAERLKESLLEQEKLVDLVVGPDAYRDIPNLVKQVEGGQKAVNVLLSREETYAEISPVRLDSNGVTAFISIMRGCDNMCSFCVVPFTRGRERSRDPKSIVREAHELFEAGYREVTLLGQNVDSYKWNLDNKGQVKDPNQPVFRFAELLEKVEAVQPD
;
A
#
# COMPACT_ATOMS: atom_id res chain seq x y z
N LEU A 1 -4.14 12.00 -3.04
CA LEU A 1 -3.26 10.84 -3.12
C LEU A 1 -2.98 10.51 -4.57
N GLU A 2 -1.70 10.45 -4.97
CA GLU A 2 -1.26 10.15 -6.34
C GLU A 2 -0.40 8.88 -6.32
N SER A 3 -0.64 7.95 -7.26
CA SER A 3 0.09 6.66 -7.33
C SER A 3 1.01 6.60 -8.55
N TYR A 4 2.30 6.36 -8.31
CA TYR A 4 3.36 6.27 -9.32
C TYR A 4 4.09 4.93 -9.20
N GLY A 5 3.65 3.92 -9.92
CA GLY A 5 4.31 2.63 -9.78
C GLY A 5 3.61 1.46 -10.43
N CYS A 6 3.54 0.36 -9.70
CA CYS A 6 2.86 -0.86 -10.12
C CYS A 6 1.46 -0.97 -9.49
N GLN A 7 0.73 -2.01 -9.87
CA GLN A 7 -0.60 -2.30 -9.32
C GLN A 7 -0.60 -2.44 -7.78
N MET A 8 0.48 -2.97 -7.19
CA MET A 8 0.63 -3.00 -5.73
C MET A 8 0.66 -1.60 -5.09
N ASN A 9 1.31 -0.61 -5.72
CA ASN A 9 1.28 0.76 -5.20
C ASN A 9 -0.12 1.36 -5.31
N TYR A 10 -0.85 1.02 -6.38
CA TYR A 10 -2.24 1.44 -6.52
C TYR A 10 -3.12 0.85 -5.42
N SER A 11 -3.07 -0.47 -5.21
CA SER A 11 -3.77 -1.14 -4.12
C SER A 11 -3.37 -0.61 -2.74
N ASP A 12 -2.08 -0.33 -2.51
CA ASP A 12 -1.61 0.34 -1.29
C ASP A 12 -2.22 1.74 -1.12
N SER A 13 -2.42 2.49 -2.22
CA SER A 13 -3.07 3.81 -2.15
C SER A 13 -4.53 3.72 -1.76
N GLU A 14 -5.24 2.67 -2.19
CA GLU A 14 -6.61 2.41 -1.75
C GLU A 14 -6.69 2.09 -0.25
N ILE A 15 -5.73 1.33 0.29
CA ILE A 15 -5.59 1.07 1.73
C ILE A 15 -5.31 2.38 2.50
N VAL A 16 -4.38 3.19 2.01
CA VAL A 16 -4.07 4.50 2.62
C VAL A 16 -5.30 5.42 2.62
N ALA A 17 -6.07 5.42 1.53
CA ALA A 17 -7.31 6.21 1.46
C ALA A 17 -8.32 5.78 2.53
N SER A 18 -8.49 4.45 2.76
CA SER A 18 -9.36 3.96 3.83
C SER A 18 -8.88 4.36 5.22
N ILE A 19 -7.58 4.25 5.50
CA ILE A 19 -7.00 4.66 6.79
C ILE A 19 -7.24 6.16 7.04
N LEU A 20 -7.11 6.98 6.02
CA LEU A 20 -7.32 8.42 6.13
C LEU A 20 -8.80 8.77 6.27
N ASP A 21 -9.70 8.09 5.55
CA ASP A 21 -11.15 8.26 5.66
C ASP A 21 -11.63 7.95 7.09
N GLU A 22 -11.20 6.81 7.66
CA GLU A 22 -11.46 6.46 9.06
C GLU A 22 -10.92 7.50 10.06
N ALA A 23 -9.83 8.19 9.71
CA ALA A 23 -9.24 9.26 10.52
C ALA A 23 -9.91 10.63 10.30
N GLY A 24 -10.95 10.71 9.46
CA GLY A 24 -11.74 11.91 9.21
C GLY A 24 -11.21 12.81 8.08
N PHE A 25 -10.29 12.34 7.24
CA PHE A 25 -9.84 13.07 6.05
C PHE A 25 -10.81 12.86 4.89
N ALA A 26 -11.20 13.96 4.24
CA ALA A 26 -11.96 13.90 3.01
C ALA A 26 -11.04 13.85 1.77
N THR A 27 -11.45 13.13 0.73
CA THR A 27 -10.72 13.08 -0.53
C THR A 27 -11.15 14.22 -1.47
N THR A 28 -10.18 14.86 -2.14
CA THR A 28 -10.41 15.80 -3.25
C THR A 28 -9.63 15.38 -4.48
N ARG A 29 -10.15 15.72 -5.66
CA ARG A 29 -9.43 15.57 -6.95
C ARG A 29 -8.63 16.83 -7.33
N ASN A 30 -8.85 17.92 -6.61
CA ASN A 30 -8.15 19.18 -6.86
C ASN A 30 -6.99 19.36 -5.88
N SER A 31 -5.76 19.30 -6.37
CA SER A 31 -4.55 19.51 -5.56
C SER A 31 -4.48 20.90 -4.91
N ASP A 32 -5.19 21.90 -5.48
CA ASP A 32 -5.18 23.26 -4.95
C ASP A 32 -6.07 23.44 -3.72
N GLU A 33 -6.96 22.50 -3.48
CA GLU A 33 -7.84 22.43 -2.30
C GLU A 33 -7.34 21.49 -1.22
N ALA A 34 -6.28 20.71 -1.53
CA ALA A 34 -5.79 19.69 -0.62
C ALA A 34 -4.90 20.29 0.48
N ASP A 35 -5.11 19.87 1.72
CA ASP A 35 -4.24 20.14 2.86
C ASP A 35 -3.16 19.07 3.03
N LEU A 36 -3.41 17.86 2.50
CA LEU A 36 -2.49 16.73 2.51
C LEU A 36 -2.34 16.15 1.10
N ILE A 37 -1.11 16.11 0.60
CA ILE A 37 -0.75 15.49 -0.68
C ILE A 37 0.21 14.35 -0.41
N LEU A 38 -0.18 13.13 -0.82
CA LEU A 38 0.62 11.93 -0.66
C LEU A 38 0.97 11.32 -2.03
N LEU A 39 2.27 11.09 -2.26
CA LEU A 39 2.80 10.49 -3.48
C LEU A 39 3.26 9.06 -3.17
N ASN A 40 2.50 8.07 -3.60
CA ASN A 40 2.85 6.66 -3.43
C ASN A 40 3.65 6.15 -4.63
N THR A 41 4.86 5.64 -4.40
CA THR A 41 5.78 5.34 -5.50
C THR A 41 6.58 4.06 -5.33
N CYS A 42 6.97 3.52 -6.48
CA CYS A 42 7.82 2.34 -6.62
C CYS A 42 9.31 2.70 -6.47
N ALA A 43 10.13 1.76 -5.97
CA ALA A 43 11.58 1.87 -5.93
C ALA A 43 12.31 1.11 -7.08
N ILE A 44 11.54 0.36 -7.89
CA ILE A 44 12.10 -0.56 -8.90
C ILE A 44 12.40 0.16 -10.22
N ARG A 45 11.63 1.22 -10.51
CA ARG A 45 11.70 1.95 -11.79
C ARG A 45 12.25 3.34 -11.57
N GLU A 46 13.43 3.62 -12.09
CA GLU A 46 14.06 4.96 -12.05
C GLU A 46 13.14 6.05 -12.61
N ASN A 47 12.41 5.76 -13.69
CA ASN A 47 11.43 6.68 -14.26
C ASN A 47 10.29 7.04 -13.28
N ALA A 48 9.90 6.14 -12.35
CA ALA A 48 8.88 6.44 -11.35
C ALA A 48 9.43 7.44 -10.31
N GLU A 49 10.67 7.26 -9.87
CA GLU A 49 11.34 8.18 -8.96
C GLU A 49 11.50 9.59 -9.58
N GLN A 50 11.93 9.67 -10.84
CA GLN A 50 12.05 10.94 -11.55
C GLN A 50 10.71 11.66 -11.71
N ARG A 51 9.63 10.92 -11.97
CA ARG A 51 8.26 11.48 -12.03
C ARG A 51 7.85 12.08 -10.69
N VAL A 52 8.08 11.38 -9.58
CA VAL A 52 7.79 11.88 -8.23
C VAL A 52 8.59 13.14 -7.93
N ARG A 53 9.90 13.15 -8.21
CA ARG A 53 10.74 14.34 -8.03
C ARG A 53 10.28 15.52 -8.89
N SER A 54 9.82 15.25 -10.10
CA SER A 54 9.24 16.29 -10.98
C SER A 54 7.90 16.80 -10.44
N ARG A 55 7.06 15.91 -9.89
CA ARG A 55 5.79 16.30 -9.29
C ARG A 55 5.99 17.11 -8.01
N LEU A 56 6.93 16.73 -7.17
CA LEU A 56 7.31 17.50 -5.97
C LEU A 56 7.68 18.96 -6.33
N ARG A 57 8.46 19.16 -7.40
CA ARG A 57 8.82 20.52 -7.87
C ARG A 57 7.60 21.37 -8.23
N GLN A 58 6.53 20.75 -8.77
CA GLN A 58 5.29 21.47 -9.11
C GLN A 58 4.54 21.98 -7.86
N PHE A 59 4.69 21.31 -6.70
CA PHE A 59 4.08 21.75 -5.45
C PHE A 59 4.86 22.86 -4.72
N LYS A 60 5.99 23.32 -5.27
CA LYS A 60 6.81 24.34 -4.62
C LYS A 60 6.07 25.67 -4.44
N SER A 61 5.37 26.13 -5.47
CA SER A 61 4.55 27.35 -5.41
C SER A 61 3.36 27.17 -4.45
N ALA A 62 2.65 26.07 -4.59
CA ALA A 62 1.49 25.76 -3.73
C ALA A 62 1.87 25.74 -2.26
N LYS A 63 3.02 25.14 -1.90
CA LYS A 63 3.48 25.10 -0.51
C LYS A 63 3.98 26.46 0.00
N ALA A 64 4.50 27.32 -0.88
CA ALA A 64 4.89 28.68 -0.52
C ALA A 64 3.67 29.56 -0.22
N GLU A 65 2.57 29.37 -0.97
CA GLU A 65 1.28 30.07 -0.76
C GLU A 65 0.48 29.49 0.41
N ARG A 66 0.61 28.17 0.64
CA ARG A 66 -0.08 27.41 1.70
C ARG A 66 0.95 26.69 2.57
N PRO A 67 1.57 27.38 3.55
CA PRO A 67 2.61 26.78 4.41
C PRO A 67 2.14 25.57 5.23
N HIS A 68 0.83 25.47 5.50
CA HIS A 68 0.19 24.35 6.20
C HIS A 68 0.03 23.09 5.32
N LEU A 69 0.18 23.20 4.00
CA LEU A 69 0.11 22.04 3.11
C LEU A 69 1.14 20.98 3.49
N VAL A 70 0.68 19.79 3.83
CA VAL A 70 1.54 18.64 4.13
C VAL A 70 1.81 17.85 2.85
N VAL A 71 3.08 17.59 2.56
CA VAL A 71 3.50 16.79 1.40
C VAL A 71 4.24 15.54 1.87
N GLY A 72 3.70 14.37 1.53
CA GLY A 72 4.27 13.08 1.92
C GLY A 72 4.67 12.21 0.74
N VAL A 73 5.70 11.37 0.95
CA VAL A 73 6.09 10.30 0.02
C VAL A 73 5.93 8.95 0.69
N LEU A 74 5.23 8.06 0.00
CA LEU A 74 4.85 6.74 0.50
C LEU A 74 5.47 5.62 -0.35
N GLY A 75 5.44 4.41 0.20
CA GLY A 75 5.71 3.17 -0.51
C GLY A 75 7.18 2.80 -0.61
N CYS A 76 7.53 2.03 -1.64
CA CYS A 76 8.86 1.41 -1.75
C CYS A 76 10.01 2.43 -1.87
N MET A 77 9.79 3.59 -2.50
CA MET A 77 10.80 4.64 -2.58
C MET A 77 11.05 5.26 -1.19
N ALA A 78 9.99 5.48 -0.42
CA ALA A 78 10.09 5.96 0.96
C ALA A 78 10.92 4.99 1.81
N GLU A 79 10.63 3.69 1.73
CA GLU A 79 11.38 2.65 2.44
C GLU A 79 12.86 2.60 2.02
N ARG A 80 13.16 2.77 0.73
CA ARG A 80 14.54 2.72 0.21
C ARG A 80 15.36 3.92 0.60
N LEU A 81 14.79 5.12 0.55
CA LEU A 81 15.51 6.38 0.76
C LEU A 81 15.45 6.86 2.22
N LYS A 82 14.40 6.48 2.95
CA LYS A 82 14.24 6.80 4.39
C LYS A 82 14.42 8.29 4.68
N GLU A 83 15.14 8.60 5.74
CA GLU A 83 15.43 9.98 6.19
C GLU A 83 16.17 10.79 5.11
N SER A 84 17.00 10.15 4.28
CA SER A 84 17.72 10.84 3.21
C SER A 84 16.80 11.55 2.21
N LEU A 85 15.55 11.07 2.07
CA LEU A 85 14.55 11.72 1.22
C LEU A 85 14.16 13.11 1.75
N LEU A 86 14.05 13.29 3.07
CA LEU A 86 13.77 14.60 3.69
C LEU A 86 14.94 15.59 3.53
N GLU A 87 16.15 15.07 3.46
CA GLU A 87 17.36 15.88 3.23
C GLU A 87 17.46 16.33 1.77
N GLN A 88 17.17 15.43 0.84
CA GLN A 88 17.22 15.67 -0.60
C GLN A 88 16.07 16.55 -1.09
N GLU A 89 14.86 16.31 -0.57
CA GLU A 89 13.62 16.96 -1.01
C GLU A 89 13.02 17.78 0.15
N LYS A 90 13.43 19.05 0.26
CA LYS A 90 13.00 19.95 1.36
C LYS A 90 11.50 20.17 1.45
N LEU A 91 10.78 19.95 0.33
CA LEU A 91 9.31 20.05 0.26
C LEU A 91 8.59 18.88 0.95
N VAL A 92 9.27 17.75 1.15
CA VAL A 92 8.69 16.58 1.80
C VAL A 92 8.71 16.76 3.30
N ASP A 93 7.56 16.58 3.92
CA ASP A 93 7.35 16.64 5.37
C ASP A 93 7.23 15.25 5.99
N LEU A 94 6.73 14.28 5.20
CA LEU A 94 6.32 12.96 5.64
C LEU A 94 6.90 11.87 4.74
N VAL A 95 7.54 10.85 5.33
CA VAL A 95 8.08 9.67 4.62
C VAL A 95 7.59 8.40 5.30
N VAL A 96 6.83 7.56 4.54
CA VAL A 96 6.20 6.36 5.11
C VAL A 96 6.44 5.12 4.25
N GLY A 97 7.01 4.10 4.85
CA GLY A 97 7.22 2.79 4.23
C GLY A 97 5.93 2.00 4.05
N PRO A 98 5.96 0.92 3.22
CA PRO A 98 4.75 0.16 2.87
C PRO A 98 4.04 -0.53 4.04
N ASP A 99 4.73 -0.78 5.14
CA ASP A 99 4.18 -1.48 6.30
C ASP A 99 3.81 -0.52 7.46
N ALA A 100 3.96 0.80 7.24
CA ALA A 100 3.70 1.83 8.26
C ALA A 100 2.49 2.72 7.96
N TYR A 101 1.63 2.36 7.02
CA TYR A 101 0.51 3.20 6.59
C TYR A 101 -0.50 3.52 7.72
N ARG A 102 -0.68 2.61 8.69
CA ARG A 102 -1.57 2.84 9.84
C ARG A 102 -1.15 4.04 10.69
N ASP A 103 0.12 4.39 10.64
CA ASP A 103 0.67 5.49 11.43
C ASP A 103 0.53 6.86 10.74
N ILE A 104 0.10 6.91 9.47
CA ILE A 104 -0.03 8.15 8.70
C ILE A 104 -0.79 9.25 9.45
N PRO A 105 -1.97 8.98 10.06
CA PRO A 105 -2.70 10.03 10.79
C PRO A 105 -1.91 10.64 11.96
N ASN A 106 -1.13 9.83 12.69
CA ASN A 106 -0.29 10.31 13.77
C ASN A 106 0.89 11.13 13.26
N LEU A 107 1.51 10.67 12.16
CA LEU A 107 2.64 11.37 11.54
C LEU A 107 2.21 12.71 10.94
N VAL A 108 1.00 12.81 10.37
CA VAL A 108 0.43 14.08 9.92
C VAL A 108 0.29 15.05 11.09
N LYS A 109 -0.23 14.61 12.25
CA LYS A 109 -0.32 15.46 13.45
C LYS A 109 1.05 15.94 13.94
N GLN A 110 2.12 15.11 13.84
CA GLN A 110 3.48 15.54 14.15
C GLN A 110 3.97 16.62 13.19
N VAL A 111 3.65 16.48 11.89
CA VAL A 111 4.00 17.50 10.87
C VAL A 111 3.26 18.81 11.13
N GLU A 112 1.98 18.77 11.47
CA GLU A 112 1.19 19.96 11.87
C GLU A 112 1.79 20.65 13.10
N GLY A 113 2.44 19.89 14.00
CA GLY A 113 3.24 20.39 15.11
C GLY A 113 4.60 21.01 14.72
N GLY A 114 4.92 21.10 13.42
CA GLY A 114 6.15 21.71 12.89
C GLY A 114 7.35 20.77 12.79
N GLN A 115 7.16 19.47 12.93
CA GLN A 115 8.22 18.46 12.80
C GLN A 115 8.13 17.74 11.47
N LYS A 116 9.26 17.30 10.92
CA LYS A 116 9.25 16.31 9.82
C LYS A 116 9.10 14.92 10.40
N ALA A 117 8.34 14.05 9.73
CA ALA A 117 8.00 12.72 10.24
C ALA A 117 8.43 11.60 9.28
N VAL A 118 8.99 10.53 9.84
CA VAL A 118 9.44 9.34 9.11
C VAL A 118 8.99 8.09 9.84
N ASN A 119 8.36 7.17 9.14
CA ASN A 119 8.15 5.80 9.60
C ASN A 119 8.38 4.81 8.45
N VAL A 120 9.48 4.09 8.50
CA VAL A 120 9.93 3.14 7.46
C VAL A 120 10.23 1.76 8.09
N LEU A 121 9.45 1.40 9.08
CA LEU A 121 9.56 0.10 9.74
C LEU A 121 8.96 -1.00 8.87
N LEU A 122 9.76 -2.03 8.56
CA LEU A 122 9.27 -3.25 7.91
C LEU A 122 8.67 -4.20 8.95
N SER A 123 7.39 -4.49 8.82
CA SER A 123 6.66 -5.44 9.67
C SER A 123 6.93 -6.89 9.23
N ARG A 124 6.79 -7.82 10.17
CA ARG A 124 6.78 -9.27 9.89
C ARG A 124 5.37 -9.85 9.80
N GLU A 125 4.35 -9.07 10.15
CA GLU A 125 2.97 -9.55 10.32
C GLU A 125 1.95 -8.72 9.52
N GLU A 126 2.21 -7.44 9.27
CA GLU A 126 1.25 -6.53 8.65
C GLU A 126 0.86 -6.97 7.23
N THR A 127 -0.42 -7.19 7.02
CA THR A 127 -1.03 -7.53 5.72
C THR A 127 -2.22 -6.64 5.36
N TYR A 128 -2.65 -5.75 6.28
CA TYR A 128 -3.86 -4.91 6.16
C TYR A 128 -5.15 -5.72 5.92
N ALA A 129 -5.21 -6.94 6.48
CA ALA A 129 -6.28 -7.91 6.20
C ALA A 129 -7.68 -7.46 6.62
N GLU A 130 -7.78 -6.61 7.64
CA GLU A 130 -9.06 -6.09 8.16
C GLU A 130 -9.54 -4.81 7.49
N ILE A 131 -8.71 -4.18 6.65
CA ILE A 131 -9.09 -2.96 5.94
C ILE A 131 -9.83 -3.34 4.66
N SER A 132 -11.05 -2.82 4.50
CA SER A 132 -11.76 -2.83 3.21
C SER A 132 -11.32 -1.62 2.40
N PRO A 133 -10.59 -1.80 1.27
CA PRO A 133 -10.02 -0.68 0.54
C PRO A 133 -11.07 0.21 -0.14
N VAL A 134 -10.96 1.53 0.04
CA VAL A 134 -11.72 2.50 -0.76
C VAL A 134 -11.25 2.48 -2.21
N ARG A 135 -12.15 2.32 -3.16
CA ARG A 135 -11.80 2.26 -4.58
C ARG A 135 -11.65 3.67 -5.15
N LEU A 136 -10.41 4.06 -5.49
CA LEU A 136 -10.06 5.44 -5.84
C LEU A 136 -10.49 5.80 -7.28
N ASP A 137 -10.17 4.98 -8.28
CA ASP A 137 -10.47 5.22 -9.69
C ASP A 137 -11.17 4.00 -10.30
N SER A 138 -12.33 3.66 -9.71
CA SER A 138 -13.07 2.49 -10.12
C SER A 138 -13.69 2.64 -11.50
N ASN A 139 -13.47 1.66 -12.38
CA ASN A 139 -14.22 1.49 -13.63
C ASN A 139 -15.52 0.68 -13.41
N GLY A 140 -15.81 0.25 -12.17
CA GLY A 140 -16.96 -0.56 -11.81
C GLY A 140 -16.92 -2.01 -12.33
N VAL A 141 -15.81 -2.45 -12.94
CA VAL A 141 -15.67 -3.78 -13.55
C VAL A 141 -14.52 -4.56 -12.93
N THR A 142 -13.34 -3.93 -12.79
CA THR A 142 -12.12 -4.58 -12.34
C THR A 142 -11.64 -4.02 -11.00
N ALA A 143 -11.14 -4.88 -10.11
CA ALA A 143 -10.55 -4.47 -8.84
C ALA A 143 -9.29 -5.28 -8.51
N PHE A 144 -8.44 -4.73 -7.65
CA PHE A 144 -7.25 -5.39 -7.13
C PHE A 144 -7.48 -5.89 -5.70
N ILE A 145 -7.06 -7.12 -5.42
CA ILE A 145 -7.03 -7.68 -4.07
C ILE A 145 -5.59 -8.06 -3.74
N SER A 146 -5.00 -7.40 -2.76
CA SER A 146 -3.68 -7.78 -2.24
C SER A 146 -3.81 -9.04 -1.38
N ILE A 147 -3.20 -10.16 -1.80
CA ILE A 147 -3.26 -11.44 -1.10
C ILE A 147 -2.01 -11.74 -0.27
N MET A 148 -0.92 -11.04 -0.53
CA MET A 148 0.34 -11.22 0.18
C MET A 148 1.24 -10.00 0.04
N ARG A 149 2.21 -9.85 0.92
CA ARG A 149 3.21 -8.78 0.93
C ARG A 149 4.62 -9.36 1.15
N GLY A 150 5.62 -8.69 0.54
CA GLY A 150 7.02 -9.12 0.64
C GLY A 150 7.36 -10.33 -0.22
N CYS A 151 8.63 -10.71 -0.23
CA CYS A 151 9.13 -11.85 -1.00
C CYS A 151 10.40 -12.40 -0.38
N ASP A 152 10.50 -13.74 -0.31
CA ASP A 152 11.63 -14.45 0.27
C ASP A 152 12.66 -14.95 -0.77
N ASN A 153 12.43 -14.71 -2.07
CA ASN A 153 13.28 -15.26 -3.14
C ASN A 153 14.70 -14.67 -3.21
N MET A 154 14.95 -13.51 -2.62
CA MET A 154 16.28 -12.87 -2.54
C MET A 154 17.05 -12.85 -3.87
N CYS A 155 16.37 -12.66 -5.01
CA CYS A 155 17.01 -12.56 -6.33
C CYS A 155 18.04 -11.43 -6.34
N SER A 156 19.21 -11.63 -6.98
CA SER A 156 20.38 -10.74 -6.90
C SER A 156 20.14 -9.30 -7.34
N PHE A 157 19.18 -9.07 -8.24
CA PHE A 157 18.82 -7.74 -8.76
C PHE A 157 17.56 -7.13 -8.11
N CYS A 158 16.92 -7.85 -7.17
CA CYS A 158 15.60 -7.48 -6.68
C CYS A 158 15.65 -6.69 -5.37
N VAL A 159 15.02 -5.52 -5.36
CA VAL A 159 14.92 -4.65 -4.19
C VAL A 159 13.75 -5.00 -3.27
N VAL A 160 12.81 -5.84 -3.71
CA VAL A 160 11.55 -6.15 -2.99
C VAL A 160 11.78 -6.61 -1.55
N PRO A 161 12.69 -7.56 -1.24
CA PRO A 161 12.91 -7.99 0.14
C PRO A 161 13.34 -6.85 1.08
N PHE A 162 13.97 -5.81 0.54
CA PHE A 162 14.46 -4.65 1.28
C PHE A 162 13.45 -3.51 1.40
N THR A 163 12.42 -3.50 0.53
CA THR A 163 11.42 -2.42 0.52
C THR A 163 10.03 -2.88 0.93
N ARG A 164 9.76 -4.18 0.91
CA ARG A 164 8.49 -4.79 1.32
C ARG A 164 8.66 -5.93 2.33
N GLY A 165 9.89 -6.20 2.72
CA GLY A 165 10.24 -7.18 3.75
C GLY A 165 10.02 -8.62 3.33
N ARG A 166 9.91 -9.48 4.35
CA ARG A 166 9.69 -10.92 4.22
C ARG A 166 8.28 -11.21 3.74
N GLU A 167 8.11 -12.37 3.11
CA GLU A 167 6.83 -12.85 2.61
C GLU A 167 5.82 -13.07 3.73
N ARG A 168 4.62 -12.52 3.55
CA ARG A 168 3.48 -12.63 4.46
C ARG A 168 2.21 -12.84 3.64
N SER A 169 1.57 -13.97 3.81
CA SER A 169 0.28 -14.28 3.21
C SER A 169 -0.85 -13.68 4.06
N ARG A 170 -1.80 -13.04 3.41
CA ARG A 170 -3.01 -12.49 4.03
C ARG A 170 -3.99 -13.62 4.35
N ASP A 171 -4.80 -13.47 5.38
CA ASP A 171 -5.84 -14.44 5.76
C ASP A 171 -6.80 -14.72 4.59
N PRO A 172 -7.00 -15.98 4.18
CA PRO A 172 -7.88 -16.34 3.08
C PRO A 172 -9.33 -15.94 3.30
N LYS A 173 -9.83 -15.94 4.56
CA LYS A 173 -11.19 -15.48 4.86
C LYS A 173 -11.37 -14.00 4.55
N SER A 174 -10.36 -13.18 4.83
CA SER A 174 -10.40 -11.74 4.53
C SER A 174 -10.37 -11.48 3.02
N ILE A 175 -9.63 -12.30 2.25
CA ILE A 175 -9.54 -12.20 0.80
C ILE A 175 -10.90 -12.57 0.16
N VAL A 176 -11.49 -13.69 0.59
CA VAL A 176 -12.80 -14.14 0.09
C VAL A 176 -13.90 -13.14 0.44
N ARG A 177 -13.88 -12.57 1.65
CA ARG A 177 -14.81 -11.51 2.04
C ARG A 177 -14.69 -10.29 1.14
N GLU A 178 -13.49 -9.80 0.89
CA GLU A 178 -13.25 -8.66 0.00
C GLU A 178 -13.72 -8.97 -1.44
N ALA A 179 -13.47 -10.18 -1.94
CA ALA A 179 -13.97 -10.62 -3.25
C ALA A 179 -15.50 -10.61 -3.31
N HIS A 180 -16.17 -11.06 -2.25
CA HIS A 180 -17.63 -11.04 -2.14
C HIS A 180 -18.19 -9.60 -2.10
N GLU A 181 -17.62 -8.74 -1.28
CA GLU A 181 -17.99 -7.32 -1.20
C GLU A 181 -17.85 -6.61 -2.57
N LEU A 182 -16.76 -6.88 -3.30
CA LEU A 182 -16.55 -6.37 -4.65
C LEU A 182 -17.60 -6.90 -5.63
N PHE A 183 -17.90 -8.19 -5.55
CA PHE A 183 -18.90 -8.81 -6.41
C PHE A 183 -20.29 -8.20 -6.17
N GLU A 184 -20.72 -8.03 -4.91
CA GLU A 184 -21.98 -7.36 -4.55
C GLU A 184 -22.01 -5.89 -5.00
N ALA A 185 -20.86 -5.20 -4.99
CA ALA A 185 -20.70 -3.85 -5.49
C ALA A 185 -20.72 -3.74 -7.02
N GLY A 186 -20.85 -4.88 -7.75
CA GLY A 186 -20.98 -4.91 -9.20
C GLY A 186 -19.71 -5.24 -9.98
N TYR A 187 -18.55 -5.41 -9.31
CA TYR A 187 -17.33 -5.83 -9.98
C TYR A 187 -17.43 -7.24 -10.54
N ARG A 188 -16.76 -7.51 -11.65
CA ARG A 188 -16.81 -8.80 -12.37
C ARG A 188 -15.44 -9.42 -12.61
N GLU A 189 -14.39 -8.67 -12.33
CA GLU A 189 -13.02 -9.11 -12.47
C GLU A 189 -12.23 -8.69 -11.26
N VAL A 190 -11.51 -9.63 -10.65
CA VAL A 190 -10.54 -9.34 -9.57
C VAL A 190 -9.15 -9.83 -9.98
N THR A 191 -8.15 -9.00 -9.78
CA THR A 191 -6.75 -9.38 -9.93
C THR A 191 -6.13 -9.58 -8.56
N LEU A 192 -5.67 -10.79 -8.28
CA LEU A 192 -4.97 -11.11 -7.04
C LEU A 192 -3.52 -10.62 -7.12
N LEU A 193 -3.12 -9.74 -6.21
CA LEU A 193 -1.80 -9.09 -6.20
C LEU A 193 -0.89 -9.62 -5.11
N GLY A 194 0.37 -9.81 -5.48
CA GLY A 194 1.47 -10.13 -4.57
C GLY A 194 2.81 -9.95 -5.27
N GLN A 195 3.92 -10.08 -4.54
CA GLN A 195 5.26 -10.03 -5.12
C GLN A 195 5.68 -11.38 -5.73
N ASN A 196 5.06 -12.47 -5.27
CA ASN A 196 5.26 -13.84 -5.76
C ASN A 196 4.02 -14.67 -5.40
N VAL A 197 2.90 -14.51 -6.14
CA VAL A 197 1.58 -15.04 -5.77
C VAL A 197 1.53 -16.56 -5.63
N ASP A 198 2.31 -17.29 -6.42
CA ASP A 198 2.40 -18.76 -6.36
C ASP A 198 3.05 -19.28 -5.08
N SER A 199 3.78 -18.45 -4.34
CA SER A 199 4.29 -18.81 -3.02
C SER A 199 3.30 -18.58 -1.87
N TYR A 200 2.09 -18.10 -2.17
CA TYR A 200 1.06 -17.91 -1.15
C TYR A 200 0.88 -19.18 -0.30
N LYS A 201 0.99 -19.00 1.01
CA LYS A 201 0.90 -20.08 2.00
C LYS A 201 0.32 -19.52 3.31
N TRP A 202 -0.92 -19.81 3.56
CA TRP A 202 -1.57 -19.47 4.82
C TRP A 202 -1.41 -20.60 5.84
N ASN A 203 -1.18 -20.22 7.10
CA ASN A 203 -0.98 -21.12 8.22
C ASN A 203 0.24 -22.06 8.10
N LEU A 204 1.22 -21.67 7.27
CA LEU A 204 2.52 -22.35 7.20
C LEU A 204 3.65 -21.36 7.55
N ASP A 205 4.67 -21.85 8.22
CA ASP A 205 5.91 -21.12 8.43
C ASP A 205 6.86 -21.23 7.19
N ASN A 206 8.04 -20.61 7.27
CA ASN A 206 9.00 -20.63 6.18
C ASN A 206 9.64 -22.02 5.94
N LYS A 207 9.47 -22.94 6.88
CA LYS A 207 9.92 -24.35 6.76
C LYS A 207 8.79 -25.26 6.28
N GLY A 208 7.59 -24.73 6.03
CA GLY A 208 6.41 -25.48 5.63
C GLY A 208 5.71 -26.20 6.79
N GLN A 209 6.01 -25.84 8.04
CA GLN A 209 5.34 -26.39 9.22
C GLN A 209 4.07 -25.61 9.52
N VAL A 210 3.02 -26.32 9.95
CA VAL A 210 1.73 -25.72 10.32
C VAL A 210 1.92 -24.88 11.58
N LYS A 211 1.48 -23.60 11.53
CA LYS A 211 1.57 -22.65 12.64
C LYS A 211 0.50 -22.91 13.70
N ASP A 212 -0.74 -23.13 13.28
CA ASP A 212 -1.89 -23.44 14.12
C ASP A 212 -2.58 -24.73 13.64
N PRO A 213 -2.48 -25.83 14.38
CA PRO A 213 -3.11 -27.10 14.01
C PRO A 213 -4.64 -27.06 13.93
N ASN A 214 -5.29 -26.05 14.54
CA ASN A 214 -6.74 -25.90 14.52
C ASN A 214 -7.25 -25.12 13.31
N GLN A 215 -6.34 -24.63 12.46
CA GLN A 215 -6.68 -23.89 11.25
C GLN A 215 -6.26 -24.64 9.99
N PRO A 216 -7.04 -24.54 8.90
CA PRO A 216 -6.68 -25.16 7.64
C PRO A 216 -5.42 -24.50 7.05
N VAL A 217 -4.71 -25.27 6.25
CA VAL A 217 -3.62 -24.78 5.39
C VAL A 217 -4.20 -24.40 4.04
N PHE A 218 -3.82 -23.23 3.52
CA PHE A 218 -4.16 -22.80 2.16
C PHE A 218 -2.89 -22.47 1.39
N ARG A 219 -2.80 -22.99 0.19
CA ARG A 219 -1.85 -22.57 -0.85
C ARG A 219 -2.60 -21.77 -1.93
N PHE A 220 -1.90 -21.28 -2.92
CA PHE A 220 -2.48 -20.42 -3.94
C PHE A 220 -3.62 -21.09 -4.73
N ALA A 221 -3.50 -22.38 -5.05
CA ALA A 221 -4.55 -23.12 -5.76
C ALA A 221 -5.87 -23.17 -4.96
N GLU A 222 -5.79 -23.56 -3.68
CA GLU A 222 -6.97 -23.62 -2.80
C GLU A 222 -7.57 -22.22 -2.55
N LEU A 223 -6.74 -21.18 -2.55
CA LEU A 223 -7.24 -19.80 -2.49
C LEU A 223 -8.01 -19.43 -3.75
N LEU A 224 -7.49 -19.78 -4.94
CA LEU A 224 -8.18 -19.52 -6.21
C LEU A 224 -9.55 -20.19 -6.26
N GLU A 225 -9.65 -21.46 -5.86
CA GLU A 225 -10.94 -22.19 -5.77
C GLU A 225 -11.94 -21.47 -4.85
N LYS A 226 -11.46 -20.89 -3.72
CA LYS A 226 -12.31 -20.14 -2.80
C LYS A 226 -12.78 -18.80 -3.37
N VAL A 227 -11.93 -18.12 -4.11
CA VAL A 227 -12.27 -16.84 -4.76
C VAL A 227 -13.21 -17.08 -5.94
N GLU A 228 -13.00 -18.14 -6.74
CA GLU A 228 -13.89 -18.52 -7.81
C GLU A 228 -15.32 -18.84 -7.31
N ALA A 229 -15.40 -19.52 -6.16
CA ALA A 229 -16.68 -19.88 -5.54
C ALA A 229 -17.53 -18.67 -5.06
N VAL A 230 -17.01 -17.45 -5.12
CA VAL A 230 -17.73 -16.20 -4.81
C VAL A 230 -18.61 -15.77 -5.99
N GLN A 231 -19.18 -16.71 -6.74
CA GLN A 231 -20.15 -16.39 -7.80
C GLN A 231 -21.57 -16.27 -7.21
N PRO A 232 -22.43 -15.40 -7.77
CA PRO A 232 -23.85 -15.46 -7.42
C PRO A 232 -24.45 -16.71 -8.01
N ASP A 233 -25.44 -17.24 -7.35
CA ASP A 233 -26.38 -18.22 -7.89
C ASP A 233 -27.13 -17.66 -9.10
#